data_6ff864287d3d8943e638393608ccb162
#
_entry.id   6ff864287d3d8943e638393608ccb162
#
_cell.length_a   1.000
_cell.length_b   1.000
_cell.length_c   1.000
_cell.angle_alpha   90.00
_cell.angle_beta   90.00
_cell.angle_gamma   90.00
#
_symmetry.space_group_name_H-M   'P 1'
#
loop_
_entity.id
_entity.type
_entity.pdbx_description
1 polymer ?
#
loop_
_entity_poly.entity_id
_entity_poly.type
_entity_poly.pdbx_seq_one_letter_code
_entity_poly.pdbx_strand_id
1 'polypeptide(L)'
;SALFMKHIFEKLNENAEKFHLIDYKITMEATHHGPLIEKPCLFIEIGSTETEWTDRIAGFAVAKAISEAISDFKENQYHEIAVAIGGPHYCPSFNKIQLKSNVAISHVIPQYAFPLTEEMVAEAISKTEEEIDFALLDWKGLGNAEQRQRIIEILGKLYVNYRRTSDVNKEY
;
A
#
# COMPACT_ATOMS: atom_id res chain seq x y z
N SER A 1 3.04 6.55 -7.85
CA SER A 1 3.55 5.32 -8.48
C SER A 1 3.51 4.16 -7.49
N ALA A 2 2.82 3.09 -7.86
CA ALA A 2 2.76 1.85 -7.06
C ALA A 2 4.13 1.16 -6.99
N LEU A 3 4.85 1.17 -8.10
CA LEU A 3 6.18 0.58 -8.20
C LEU A 3 7.17 1.28 -7.28
N PHE A 4 7.16 2.61 -7.26
CA PHE A 4 8.03 3.37 -6.35
C PHE A 4 7.61 3.18 -4.88
N MET A 5 6.29 3.12 -4.60
CA MET A 5 5.78 2.83 -3.25
C MET A 5 6.27 1.48 -2.74
N LYS A 6 6.22 0.44 -3.56
CA LYS A 6 6.75 -0.88 -3.20
C LYS A 6 8.25 -0.82 -2.93
N HIS A 7 9.02 -0.23 -3.84
CA HIS A 7 10.46 -0.14 -3.73
C HIS A 7 10.92 0.58 -2.46
N ILE A 8 10.33 1.73 -2.15
CA ILE A 8 10.69 2.47 -0.92
C ILE A 8 10.24 1.74 0.35
N PHE A 9 9.12 0.99 0.30
CA PHE A 9 8.68 0.18 1.42
C PHE A 9 9.63 -0.98 1.72
N GLU A 10 10.19 -1.61 0.68
CA GLU A 10 11.26 -2.61 0.81
C GLU A 10 12.52 -1.98 1.43
N LYS A 11 12.98 -0.81 0.91
CA LYS A 11 14.14 -0.08 1.46
C LYS A 11 13.94 0.34 2.92
N LEU A 12 12.74 0.73 3.31
CA LEU A 12 12.42 1.02 4.72
C LEU A 12 12.59 -0.20 5.60
N ASN A 13 12.08 -1.37 5.19
CA ASN A 13 12.22 -2.61 5.93
C ASN A 13 13.68 -3.06 6.01
N GLU A 14 14.43 -3.03 4.90
CA GLU A 14 15.87 -3.35 4.86
C GLU A 14 16.70 -2.45 5.81
N ASN A 15 16.44 -1.14 5.79
CA ASN A 15 17.17 -0.20 6.64
C ASN A 15 16.73 -0.31 8.12
N ALA A 16 15.45 -0.57 8.41
CA ALA A 16 15.01 -0.81 9.78
C ALA A 16 15.69 -2.05 10.39
N GLU A 17 15.82 -3.13 9.65
CA GLU A 17 16.56 -4.32 10.06
C GLU A 17 18.05 -4.01 10.25
N LYS A 18 18.68 -3.35 9.29
CA LYS A 18 20.10 -2.97 9.30
C LYS A 18 20.49 -2.10 10.50
N PHE A 19 19.61 -1.18 10.90
CA PHE A 19 19.82 -0.29 12.04
C PHE A 19 19.18 -0.80 13.34
N HIS A 20 18.75 -2.07 13.37
CA HIS A 20 18.17 -2.73 14.55
C HIS A 20 17.00 -1.98 15.19
N LEU A 21 16.11 -1.41 14.37
CA LEU A 21 14.91 -0.70 14.82
C LEU A 21 13.82 -1.70 15.22
N ILE A 22 14.11 -2.58 16.18
CA ILE A 22 13.25 -3.69 16.59
C ILE A 22 11.94 -3.28 17.26
N ASP A 23 11.91 -2.09 17.85
CA ASP A 23 10.72 -1.53 18.49
C ASP A 23 9.81 -0.79 17.51
N TYR A 24 10.26 -0.60 16.28
CA TYR A 24 9.48 0.01 15.20
C TYR A 24 8.77 -1.01 14.35
N LYS A 25 7.51 -0.75 14.08
CA LYS A 25 6.73 -1.51 13.13
C LYS A 25 6.66 -0.78 11.80
N ILE A 26 7.31 -1.29 10.78
CA ILE A 26 7.22 -0.75 9.43
C ILE A 26 5.91 -1.21 8.80
N THR A 27 5.09 -0.27 8.36
CA THR A 27 3.77 -0.58 7.81
C THR A 27 3.36 0.43 6.74
N MET A 28 2.59 -0.04 5.75
CA MET A 28 1.80 0.86 4.94
C MET A 28 0.63 1.39 5.76
N GLU A 29 0.10 2.53 5.35
CA GLU A 29 -1.15 3.08 5.85
C GLU A 29 -2.19 3.12 4.73
N ALA A 30 -3.46 3.02 5.12
CA ALA A 30 -4.56 3.24 4.21
C ALA A 30 -4.48 4.67 3.63
N THR A 31 -4.89 4.84 2.37
CA THR A 31 -4.86 6.15 1.72
C THR A 31 -5.79 7.13 2.42
N HIS A 32 -5.25 8.19 3.02
CA HIS A 32 -6.03 9.15 3.81
C HIS A 32 -5.47 10.59 3.79
N HIS A 33 -4.23 10.77 3.34
CA HIS A 33 -3.62 12.10 3.25
C HIS A 33 -3.96 12.81 1.92
N GLY A 34 -4.11 14.15 2.00
CA GLY A 34 -4.03 15.08 0.87
C GLY A 34 -2.63 15.71 0.79
N PRO A 35 -2.36 16.67 -0.09
CA PRO A 35 -3.33 17.33 -0.96
C PRO A 35 -3.67 16.55 -2.24
N LEU A 36 -4.79 16.90 -2.88
CA LEU A 36 -5.11 16.43 -4.23
C LEU A 36 -4.20 17.16 -5.22
N ILE A 37 -3.23 16.46 -5.79
CA ILE A 37 -2.26 17.01 -6.75
C ILE A 37 -2.14 16.14 -7.99
N GLU A 38 -1.63 16.76 -9.08
CA GLU A 38 -1.43 16.12 -10.39
C GLU A 38 -0.07 15.37 -10.50
N LYS A 39 0.71 15.35 -9.44
CA LYS A 39 2.03 14.72 -9.41
C LYS A 39 2.03 13.48 -8.51
N PRO A 40 2.80 12.44 -8.84
CA PRO A 40 3.02 11.34 -7.92
C PRO A 40 3.50 11.84 -6.55
N CYS A 41 2.83 11.39 -5.50
CA CYS A 41 3.15 11.77 -4.13
C CYS A 41 2.99 10.56 -3.20
N LEU A 42 3.84 10.45 -2.23
CA LEU A 42 3.71 9.52 -1.12
C LEU A 42 4.19 10.17 0.17
N PHE A 43 3.70 9.67 1.29
CA PHE A 43 4.12 10.09 2.62
C PHE A 43 4.98 9.01 3.27
N ILE A 44 5.98 9.44 4.02
CA ILE A 44 6.79 8.58 4.89
C ILE A 44 6.84 9.28 6.23
N GLU A 45 6.42 8.59 7.28
CA GLU A 45 6.30 9.16 8.61
C GLU A 45 7.03 8.31 9.64
N ILE A 46 7.53 8.96 10.69
CA ILE A 46 8.01 8.32 11.90
C ILE A 46 6.99 8.66 12.98
N GLY A 47 6.22 7.67 13.43
CA GLY A 47 5.21 7.86 14.47
C GLY A 47 5.62 7.15 15.75
N SER A 48 4.92 7.45 16.82
CA SER A 48 3.73 8.29 16.91
C SER A 48 3.83 9.35 18.01
N THR A 49 4.91 9.40 18.76
CA THR A 49 5.13 10.36 19.86
C THR A 49 6.44 11.12 19.68
N GLU A 50 6.68 12.11 20.56
CA GLU A 50 7.90 12.90 20.55
C GLU A 50 9.17 12.05 20.70
N THR A 51 9.07 10.90 21.37
CA THR A 51 10.19 9.96 21.52
C THR A 51 10.64 9.42 20.15
N GLU A 52 9.69 8.98 19.33
CA GLU A 52 9.98 8.44 18.01
C GLU A 52 10.43 9.54 17.03
N TRP A 53 9.79 10.73 17.06
CA TRP A 53 10.15 11.83 16.17
C TRP A 53 11.54 12.37 16.39
N THR A 54 12.07 12.26 17.62
CA THR A 54 13.41 12.71 18.00
C THR A 54 14.47 11.62 17.91
N ASP A 55 14.10 10.39 17.56
CA ASP A 55 15.04 9.27 17.38
C ASP A 55 15.91 9.50 16.14
N ARG A 56 17.18 9.79 16.38
CA ARG A 56 18.16 10.07 15.30
C ARG A 56 18.49 8.84 14.47
N ILE A 57 18.40 7.64 15.05
CA ILE A 57 18.70 6.39 14.33
C ILE A 57 17.55 6.09 13.38
N ALA A 58 16.30 6.20 13.85
CA ALA A 58 15.11 6.06 13.01
C ALA A 58 15.11 7.12 11.88
N GLY A 59 15.38 8.39 12.22
CA GLY A 59 15.47 9.45 11.22
C GLY A 59 16.56 9.20 10.16
N PHE A 60 17.72 8.70 10.57
CA PHE A 60 18.79 8.34 9.63
C PHE A 60 18.40 7.14 8.76
N ALA A 61 17.77 6.11 9.31
CA ALA A 61 17.32 4.93 8.56
C ALA A 61 16.30 5.32 7.48
N VAL A 62 15.33 6.18 7.82
CA VAL A 62 14.35 6.71 6.87
C VAL A 62 15.02 7.53 5.77
N ALA A 63 15.90 8.48 6.12
CA ALA A 63 16.60 9.31 5.14
C ALA A 63 17.46 8.46 4.20
N LYS A 64 18.11 7.42 4.72
CA LYS A 64 18.90 6.47 3.94
C LYS A 64 18.03 5.65 2.99
N ALA A 65 16.89 5.13 3.47
CA ALA A 65 15.94 4.39 2.64
C ALA A 65 15.44 5.25 1.46
N ILE A 66 15.10 6.53 1.73
CA ILE A 66 14.68 7.48 0.69
C ILE A 66 15.82 7.70 -0.34
N SER A 67 17.03 7.94 0.13
CA SER A 67 18.19 8.18 -0.74
C SER A 67 18.49 6.96 -1.62
N GLU A 68 18.46 5.76 -1.05
CA GLU A 68 18.66 4.52 -1.79
C GLU A 68 17.54 4.29 -2.81
N ALA A 69 16.28 4.47 -2.39
CA ALA A 69 15.14 4.28 -3.28
C ALA A 69 15.19 5.24 -4.49
N ILE A 70 15.56 6.50 -4.30
CA ILE A 70 15.68 7.46 -5.42
C ILE A 70 16.85 7.09 -6.34
N SER A 71 17.96 6.58 -5.79
CA SER A 71 19.17 6.34 -6.57
C SER A 71 19.17 5.05 -7.38
N ASP A 72 18.46 4.02 -6.92
CA ASP A 72 18.49 2.69 -7.53
C ASP A 72 17.15 2.21 -8.10
N PHE A 73 16.09 3.03 -8.05
CA PHE A 73 14.78 2.69 -8.60
C PHE A 73 14.82 2.33 -10.08
N LYS A 74 14.16 1.24 -10.43
CA LYS A 74 13.97 0.77 -11.81
C LYS A 74 12.51 0.40 -12.04
N GLU A 75 11.87 1.04 -13.01
CA GLU A 75 10.44 0.88 -13.26
C GLU A 75 10.00 -0.56 -13.58
N ASN A 76 10.79 -1.34 -14.26
CA ASN A 76 10.40 -2.65 -14.80
C ASN A 76 10.72 -3.85 -13.89
N GLN A 77 10.85 -3.65 -12.58
CA GLN A 77 11.20 -4.78 -11.72
C GLN A 77 10.00 -5.57 -11.16
N TYR A 78 8.76 -5.06 -11.28
CA TYR A 78 7.53 -5.71 -10.82
C TYR A 78 6.56 -5.94 -11.98
N HIS A 79 5.69 -6.94 -11.84
CA HIS A 79 4.85 -7.40 -12.94
C HIS A 79 3.37 -7.09 -12.78
N GLU A 80 2.87 -6.81 -11.56
CA GLU A 80 1.44 -6.63 -11.31
C GLU A 80 1.17 -5.43 -10.40
N ILE A 81 0.21 -4.60 -10.80
CA ILE A 81 -0.20 -3.40 -10.08
C ILE A 81 -1.61 -3.57 -9.51
N ALA A 82 -1.81 -3.24 -8.24
CA ALA A 82 -3.11 -3.38 -7.61
C ALA A 82 -3.53 -2.16 -6.79
N VAL A 83 -4.84 -1.88 -6.81
CA VAL A 83 -5.49 -1.10 -5.75
C VAL A 83 -6.00 -2.07 -4.69
N ALA A 84 -5.87 -1.74 -3.41
CA ALA A 84 -6.26 -2.61 -2.32
C ALA A 84 -7.55 -2.13 -1.64
N ILE A 85 -8.42 -3.06 -1.25
CA ILE A 85 -9.71 -2.74 -0.64
C ILE A 85 -9.94 -3.61 0.60
N GLY A 86 -10.28 -2.97 1.71
CA GLY A 86 -10.59 -3.59 2.99
C GLY A 86 -9.46 -3.51 4.02
N GLY A 87 -9.69 -4.12 5.15
CA GLY A 87 -8.73 -4.15 6.25
C GLY A 87 -8.64 -2.85 7.07
N PRO A 88 -7.86 -2.87 8.13
CA PRO A 88 -7.65 -1.71 9.00
C PRO A 88 -6.61 -0.75 8.46
N HIS A 89 -6.46 0.39 9.14
CA HIS A 89 -5.57 1.50 8.77
C HIS A 89 -4.12 1.09 8.45
N TYR A 90 -3.51 0.25 9.26
CA TYR A 90 -2.11 -0.19 9.10
C TYR A 90 -1.91 -1.43 8.21
N CYS A 91 -2.89 -1.79 7.42
CA CYS A 91 -2.80 -2.70 6.28
C CYS A 91 -2.06 -4.04 6.50
N PRO A 92 -2.26 -4.81 7.60
CA PRO A 92 -1.42 -5.95 7.93
C PRO A 92 -1.43 -7.07 6.88
N SER A 93 -2.54 -7.27 6.19
CA SER A 93 -2.65 -8.26 5.09
C SER A 93 -1.89 -7.79 3.86
N PHE A 94 -1.98 -6.51 3.54
CA PHE A 94 -1.35 -5.91 2.36
C PHE A 94 0.15 -5.72 2.53
N ASN A 95 0.63 -5.39 3.74
CA ASN A 95 2.07 -5.32 4.04
C ASN A 95 2.81 -6.62 3.65
N LYS A 96 2.16 -7.78 3.90
CA LYS A 96 2.74 -9.07 3.55
C LYS A 96 2.82 -9.29 2.03
N ILE A 97 1.80 -8.84 1.30
CA ILE A 97 1.80 -8.93 -0.16
C ILE A 97 2.87 -7.98 -0.74
N GLN A 98 2.88 -6.73 -0.26
CA GLN A 98 3.86 -5.72 -0.70
C GLN A 98 5.30 -6.20 -0.56
N LEU A 99 5.63 -6.95 0.52
CA LEU A 99 7.00 -7.43 0.78
C LEU A 99 7.33 -8.80 0.18
N LYS A 100 6.32 -9.66 -0.07
CA LYS A 100 6.55 -11.09 -0.34
C LYS A 100 5.93 -11.58 -1.64
N SER A 101 5.66 -10.69 -2.56
CA SER A 101 5.14 -11.03 -3.89
C SER A 101 5.59 -10.00 -4.93
N ASN A 102 5.35 -10.28 -6.21
CA ASN A 102 5.58 -9.35 -7.31
C ASN A 102 4.45 -8.32 -7.50
N VAL A 103 3.51 -8.23 -6.56
CA VAL A 103 2.42 -7.24 -6.61
C VAL A 103 2.87 -5.94 -5.98
N ALA A 104 2.70 -4.83 -6.70
CA ALA A 104 2.87 -3.47 -6.19
C ALA A 104 1.49 -2.85 -5.92
N ILE A 105 1.25 -2.45 -4.67
CA ILE A 105 -0.01 -1.86 -4.24
C ILE A 105 0.11 -0.34 -4.28
N SER A 106 -0.84 0.32 -4.95
CA SER A 106 -0.90 1.78 -5.06
C SER A 106 -1.65 2.41 -3.89
N HIS A 107 -2.98 2.37 -3.95
CA HIS A 107 -3.87 2.92 -2.93
C HIS A 107 -4.53 1.81 -2.12
N VAL A 108 -4.84 2.11 -0.86
CA VAL A 108 -5.61 1.22 0.03
C VAL A 108 -6.86 1.93 0.50
N ILE A 109 -8.03 1.41 0.12
CA ILE A 109 -9.34 1.88 0.60
C ILE A 109 -9.71 1.03 1.82
N PRO A 110 -9.65 1.57 3.05
CA PRO A 110 -9.82 0.79 4.26
C PRO A 110 -11.28 0.49 4.56
N GLN A 111 -11.53 -0.50 5.41
CA GLN A 111 -12.89 -0.89 5.81
C GLN A 111 -13.70 0.25 6.45
N TYR A 112 -13.06 1.14 7.19
CA TYR A 112 -13.76 2.26 7.84
C TYR A 112 -14.22 3.35 6.86
N ALA A 113 -13.78 3.32 5.60
CA ALA A 113 -14.29 4.20 4.54
C ALA A 113 -15.58 3.66 3.88
N PHE A 114 -16.09 2.49 4.32
CA PHE A 114 -17.31 1.92 3.75
C PHE A 114 -18.58 2.66 4.24
N PRO A 115 -19.65 2.70 3.42
CA PRO A 115 -19.87 1.90 2.22
C PRO A 115 -19.02 2.34 1.02
N LEU A 116 -18.39 1.37 0.35
CA LEU A 116 -17.62 1.61 -0.87
C LEU A 116 -18.51 2.13 -1.99
N THR A 117 -18.02 3.09 -2.76
CA THR A 117 -18.69 3.62 -3.96
C THR A 117 -17.86 3.40 -5.23
N GLU A 118 -18.51 3.50 -6.39
CA GLU A 118 -17.85 3.41 -7.69
C GLU A 118 -16.82 4.54 -7.85
N GLU A 119 -17.15 5.74 -7.39
CA GLU A 119 -16.28 6.92 -7.46
C GLU A 119 -14.99 6.74 -6.64
N MET A 120 -15.07 6.16 -5.45
CA MET A 120 -13.88 5.90 -4.62
C MET A 120 -12.90 4.96 -5.31
N VAL A 121 -13.41 3.90 -5.94
CA VAL A 121 -12.56 2.95 -6.68
C VAL A 121 -11.99 3.59 -7.94
N ALA A 122 -12.83 4.29 -8.70
CA ALA A 122 -12.42 4.98 -9.92
C ALA A 122 -11.36 6.07 -9.62
N GLU A 123 -11.50 6.80 -8.51
CA GLU A 123 -10.51 7.78 -8.08
C GLU A 123 -9.18 7.12 -7.70
N ALA A 124 -9.19 6.05 -6.91
CA ALA A 124 -7.98 5.32 -6.56
C ALA A 124 -7.23 4.80 -7.81
N ILE A 125 -7.96 4.30 -8.80
CA ILE A 125 -7.41 3.88 -10.09
C ILE A 125 -6.83 5.08 -10.85
N SER A 126 -7.59 6.16 -10.99
CA SER A 126 -7.18 7.34 -11.76
C SER A 126 -5.98 8.08 -11.15
N LYS A 127 -5.76 7.94 -9.85
CA LYS A 127 -4.63 8.53 -9.12
C LYS A 127 -3.41 7.61 -9.04
N THR A 128 -3.50 6.42 -9.59
CA THR A 128 -2.35 5.52 -9.77
C THR A 128 -1.67 5.85 -11.10
N GLU A 129 -0.35 5.96 -11.10
CA GLU A 129 0.43 6.32 -12.29
C GLU A 129 0.45 5.19 -13.31
N GLU A 130 0.56 3.96 -12.82
CA GLU A 130 0.57 2.76 -13.64
C GLU A 130 -0.85 2.24 -13.94
N GLU A 131 -0.99 1.44 -14.99
CA GLU A 131 -2.24 0.73 -15.27
C GLU A 131 -2.48 -0.34 -14.18
N ILE A 132 -3.72 -0.39 -13.68
CA ILE A 132 -4.11 -1.35 -12.64
C ILE A 132 -4.49 -2.69 -13.27
N ASP A 133 -3.83 -3.78 -12.86
CA ASP A 133 -4.15 -5.13 -13.30
C ASP A 133 -5.37 -5.70 -12.57
N PHE A 134 -5.52 -5.40 -11.28
CA PHE A 134 -6.64 -5.90 -10.47
C PHE A 134 -6.84 -5.14 -9.16
N ALA A 135 -8.01 -5.34 -8.54
CA ALA A 135 -8.27 -4.96 -7.16
C ALA A 135 -7.87 -6.09 -6.21
N LEU A 136 -7.05 -5.80 -5.20
CA LEU A 136 -6.62 -6.76 -4.17
C LEU A 136 -7.52 -6.65 -2.94
N LEU A 137 -8.22 -7.74 -2.59
CA LEU A 137 -9.22 -7.74 -1.54
C LEU A 137 -8.72 -8.41 -0.25
N ASP A 138 -8.73 -7.68 0.86
CA ASP A 138 -8.67 -8.31 2.19
C ASP A 138 -10.05 -8.88 2.54
N TRP A 139 -10.30 -10.12 2.11
CA TRP A 139 -11.62 -10.75 2.18
C TRP A 139 -12.25 -10.73 3.57
N LYS A 140 -11.46 -10.84 4.63
CA LYS A 140 -11.93 -10.77 6.01
C LYS A 140 -12.27 -9.34 6.42
N GLY A 141 -11.50 -8.38 5.92
CA GLY A 141 -11.66 -6.96 6.16
C GLY A 141 -12.69 -6.27 5.27
N LEU A 142 -13.47 -7.00 4.45
CA LEU A 142 -14.55 -6.43 3.63
C LEU A 142 -15.92 -6.41 4.35
N GLY A 143 -16.00 -6.95 5.55
CA GLY A 143 -17.26 -7.03 6.30
C GLY A 143 -18.09 -8.28 5.99
N ASN A 144 -19.43 -8.16 5.97
CA ASN A 144 -20.36 -9.27 5.79
C ASN A 144 -20.54 -9.69 4.31
N ALA A 145 -21.38 -10.70 4.06
CA ALA A 145 -21.60 -11.22 2.70
C ALA A 145 -22.21 -10.19 1.75
N GLU A 146 -23.15 -9.37 2.24
CA GLU A 146 -23.81 -8.32 1.45
C GLU A 146 -22.81 -7.23 1.03
N GLN A 147 -21.95 -6.78 1.93
CA GLN A 147 -20.91 -5.82 1.65
C GLN A 147 -19.92 -6.35 0.61
N ARG A 148 -19.50 -7.62 0.74
CA ARG A 148 -18.63 -8.27 -0.25
C ARG A 148 -19.27 -8.35 -1.63
N GLN A 149 -20.55 -8.73 -1.69
CA GLN A 149 -21.28 -8.81 -2.96
C GLN A 149 -21.37 -7.44 -3.62
N ARG A 150 -21.67 -6.38 -2.87
CA ARG A 150 -21.70 -5.01 -3.37
C ARG A 150 -20.35 -4.57 -3.93
N ILE A 151 -19.25 -4.92 -3.25
CA ILE A 151 -17.89 -4.59 -3.73
C ILE A 151 -17.61 -5.28 -5.07
N ILE A 152 -17.97 -6.57 -5.19
CA ILE A 152 -17.82 -7.32 -6.45
C ILE A 152 -18.64 -6.68 -7.58
N GLU A 153 -19.87 -6.25 -7.30
CA GLU A 153 -20.72 -5.56 -8.28
C GLU A 153 -20.12 -4.23 -8.73
N ILE A 154 -19.55 -3.44 -7.82
CA ILE A 154 -18.84 -2.20 -8.15
C ILE A 154 -17.65 -2.48 -9.07
N LEU A 155 -16.81 -3.45 -8.71
CA LEU A 155 -15.66 -3.82 -9.52
C LEU A 155 -16.08 -4.34 -10.90
N GLY A 156 -17.16 -5.12 -10.97
CA GLY A 156 -17.73 -5.61 -12.24
C GLY A 156 -18.21 -4.48 -13.15
N LYS A 157 -18.85 -3.45 -12.62
CA LYS A 157 -19.28 -2.26 -13.38
C LYS A 157 -18.10 -1.44 -13.92
N LEU A 158 -17.00 -1.40 -13.16
CA LEU A 158 -15.77 -0.70 -13.53
C LEU A 158 -14.86 -1.57 -14.43
N TYR A 159 -15.26 -2.80 -14.75
CA TYR A 159 -14.46 -3.78 -15.50
C TYR A 159 -13.10 -4.09 -14.85
N VAL A 160 -13.03 -4.03 -13.52
CA VAL A 160 -11.82 -4.31 -12.75
C VAL A 160 -11.87 -5.76 -12.24
N ASN A 161 -10.91 -6.57 -12.63
CA ASN A 161 -10.72 -7.89 -12.06
C ASN A 161 -10.34 -7.78 -10.58
N TYR A 162 -10.55 -8.87 -9.81
CA TYR A 162 -10.10 -8.88 -8.42
C TYR A 162 -9.45 -10.20 -8.04
N ARG A 163 -8.58 -10.13 -7.03
CA ARG A 163 -7.98 -11.28 -6.34
C ARG A 163 -8.09 -11.07 -4.84
N ARG A 164 -8.16 -12.16 -4.09
CA ARG A 164 -8.05 -12.10 -2.62
C ARG A 164 -6.58 -12.13 -2.23
N THR A 165 -6.24 -11.58 -1.08
CA THR A 165 -4.87 -11.68 -0.52
C THR A 165 -4.39 -13.11 -0.33
N SER A 166 -5.31 -14.09 -0.17
CA SER A 166 -5.00 -15.52 -0.12
C SER A 166 -4.58 -16.13 -1.45
N ASP A 167 -4.97 -15.50 -2.56
CA ASP A 167 -4.82 -16.04 -3.92
C ASP A 167 -3.53 -15.55 -4.60
N VAL A 168 -2.85 -14.58 -3.97
CA VAL A 168 -1.57 -14.07 -4.44
C VAL A 168 -0.45 -15.03 -4.03
N ASN A 169 0.32 -15.49 -5.02
CA ASN A 169 1.50 -16.31 -4.77
C ASN A 169 2.53 -15.49 -3.98
N LYS A 170 3.01 -16.07 -2.90
CA LYS A 170 4.10 -15.50 -2.09
C LYS A 170 5.40 -16.08 -2.65
N GLU A 171 6.22 -15.23 -3.22
CA GLU A 171 7.61 -15.58 -3.49
C GLU A 171 8.36 -15.58 -2.14
N TYR A 172 9.05 -16.67 -1.87
CA TYR A 172 9.83 -16.86 -0.65
C TYR A 172 11.29 -16.47 -0.89
#